data_6282516bd9a731c8887f27000c08c447
#
_entry.id   6282516bd9a731c8887f27000c08c447
#
_cell.length_a   1.000
_cell.length_b   1.000
_cell.length_c   1.000
_cell.angle_alpha   90.00
_cell.angle_beta   90.00
_cell.angle_gamma   90.00
#
_symmetry.space_group_name_H-M   'P 1'
#
loop_
_entity.id
_entity.type
_entity.pdbx_description
1 polymer ?
#
loop_
_entity_poly.entity_id
_entity_poly.type
_entity_poly.pdbx_seq_one_letter_code
_entity_poly.pdbx_strand_id
1 'polypeptide(L)'
;MSRGPEVIVTEKDNAARRIAEILSDGSASTEQVVGVTVYRWGGNRCIGLSGHVVGVDFPSEYSDWRDVEPVELIDAPVQKTPTQEGIVAALRKLARNASRVTIATDYDREGELIGKEAYELVREVNEDAPIDRVRFSSITEREVTDAFADPDDLDFDLAAAGEARQVIDLTWGAALTRFLSLSARQLGTDFISVGRVQGPTLKLIVDREREIRAFDPESYWELSGALSKTDGDPFDAQYFLKTDRGTEATRVWDESVADTLTEAFAATDEAVVDDVSRRTQTDEPPTPFNTTAYIRAAGSLGYGAQRAMSIAEDLYTAGYVTYPRTDNTVYPDDLDPRELLESLAASSRFGDDATSLLDAETIEPTAGDKETTDHPPIHPTGDLPAASALSEDEWAVYELIVRRFFATCAPAAEWERLRVVALADGDATAIAETADPVAALRAPEEADGTPSLAADGGLRLKANGKRLLAPGYHAVYPYRSSDERIVPNVKEGETLAVEDQHTAAKETQPPRRYGQSRLIEEMEARGVGTKATRHRTLEKLYDRGYVESDPPRPTRLAEAVVEAAEGFAAHVVSEEMTAQLERDMQAIAAGEKGYDEV
;
A
#
# COMPACT_ATOMS: atom_id res chain seq x y z
N MET A 1 -25.77 -21.40 -43.12
CA MET A 1 -26.25 -20.48 -42.04
C MET A 1 -25.12 -19.53 -41.78
N SER A 2 -25.33 -18.23 -41.99
CA SER A 2 -24.33 -17.20 -41.63
C SER A 2 -24.17 -17.27 -40.11
N ARG A 3 -22.98 -17.64 -39.63
CA ARG A 3 -22.68 -17.53 -38.19
C ARG A 3 -22.83 -16.06 -37.83
N GLY A 4 -23.60 -15.75 -36.79
CA GLY A 4 -23.70 -14.40 -36.23
C GLY A 4 -22.34 -13.88 -35.77
N PRO A 5 -22.22 -12.61 -35.35
CA PRO A 5 -20.98 -12.05 -34.82
C PRO A 5 -20.59 -12.74 -33.50
N GLU A 6 -19.31 -12.81 -33.25
CA GLU A 6 -18.79 -13.02 -31.90
C GLU A 6 -18.75 -11.68 -31.16
N VAL A 7 -19.21 -11.65 -29.91
CA VAL A 7 -19.27 -10.45 -29.08
C VAL A 7 -18.33 -10.61 -27.89
N ILE A 8 -17.37 -9.72 -27.75
CA ILE A 8 -16.42 -9.65 -26.65
C ILE A 8 -16.85 -8.53 -25.72
N VAL A 9 -16.91 -8.80 -24.44
CA VAL A 9 -17.35 -7.87 -23.39
C VAL A 9 -16.20 -7.62 -22.43
N THR A 10 -15.78 -6.36 -22.28
CA THR A 10 -14.73 -5.96 -21.33
C THR A 10 -15.28 -5.02 -20.27
N GLU A 11 -14.55 -4.83 -19.18
CA GLU A 11 -14.94 -3.92 -18.12
C GLU A 11 -14.89 -2.44 -18.54
N LYS A 12 -13.86 -2.05 -19.33
CA LYS A 12 -13.59 -0.64 -19.71
C LYS A 12 -13.41 -0.50 -21.22
N ASP A 13 -13.70 0.67 -21.76
CA ASP A 13 -13.57 0.97 -23.20
C ASP A 13 -12.12 0.91 -23.69
N ASN A 14 -11.15 1.35 -22.88
CA ASN A 14 -9.73 1.28 -23.24
C ASN A 14 -9.24 -0.18 -23.34
N ALA A 15 -9.72 -1.07 -22.46
CA ALA A 15 -9.45 -2.51 -22.56
C ALA A 15 -10.12 -3.10 -23.82
N ALA A 16 -11.37 -2.71 -24.13
CA ALA A 16 -12.04 -3.14 -25.35
C ALA A 16 -11.26 -2.75 -26.62
N ARG A 17 -10.75 -1.54 -26.66
CA ARG A 17 -9.91 -1.06 -27.77
C ARG A 17 -8.65 -1.88 -27.90
N ARG A 18 -7.90 -2.07 -26.80
CA ARG A 18 -6.63 -2.80 -26.80
C ARG A 18 -6.80 -4.27 -27.21
N ILE A 19 -7.79 -4.95 -26.65
CA ILE A 19 -8.12 -6.34 -27.02
C ILE A 19 -8.54 -6.44 -28.49
N ALA A 20 -9.35 -5.48 -28.98
CA ALA A 20 -9.73 -5.45 -30.38
C ALA A 20 -8.52 -5.21 -31.31
N GLU A 21 -7.59 -4.33 -30.94
CA GLU A 21 -6.34 -4.09 -31.68
C GLU A 21 -5.50 -5.38 -31.76
N ILE A 22 -5.32 -6.08 -30.65
CA ILE A 22 -4.57 -7.34 -30.58
C ILE A 22 -5.24 -8.42 -31.46
N LEU A 23 -6.51 -8.74 -31.19
CA LEU A 23 -7.21 -9.84 -31.87
C LEU A 23 -7.48 -9.58 -33.35
N SER A 24 -7.37 -8.34 -33.79
CA SER A 24 -7.56 -7.95 -35.20
C SER A 24 -6.27 -7.69 -35.95
N ASP A 25 -5.11 -7.85 -35.32
CA ASP A 25 -3.80 -7.45 -35.89
C ASP A 25 -3.84 -5.98 -36.38
N GLY A 26 -4.38 -5.08 -35.53
CA GLY A 26 -4.49 -3.65 -35.78
C GLY A 26 -5.56 -3.24 -36.83
N SER A 27 -6.38 -4.16 -37.33
CA SER A 27 -7.39 -3.86 -38.37
C SER A 27 -8.75 -3.47 -37.82
N ALA A 28 -8.94 -3.39 -36.49
CA ALA A 28 -10.19 -3.00 -35.85
C ALA A 28 -10.61 -1.57 -36.24
N SER A 29 -11.90 -1.38 -36.41
CA SER A 29 -12.53 -0.09 -36.69
C SER A 29 -13.67 0.15 -35.68
N THR A 30 -14.06 1.41 -35.47
CA THR A 30 -15.15 1.75 -34.55
C THR A 30 -16.49 1.81 -35.25
N GLU A 31 -17.56 1.43 -34.58
CA GLU A 31 -18.94 1.67 -34.95
C GLU A 31 -19.75 2.17 -33.74
N GLN A 32 -20.90 2.82 -34.01
CA GLN A 32 -21.78 3.25 -32.92
C GLN A 32 -23.01 2.33 -32.84
N VAL A 33 -23.21 1.72 -31.67
CA VAL A 33 -24.36 0.90 -31.38
C VAL A 33 -25.14 1.52 -30.23
N VAL A 34 -26.33 2.04 -30.48
CA VAL A 34 -27.14 2.79 -29.48
C VAL A 34 -26.37 3.94 -28.82
N GLY A 35 -25.48 4.61 -29.59
CA GLY A 35 -24.65 5.71 -29.08
C GLY A 35 -23.41 5.27 -28.29
N VAL A 36 -23.17 3.96 -28.18
CA VAL A 36 -21.97 3.40 -27.52
C VAL A 36 -20.94 3.04 -28.57
N THR A 37 -19.67 3.36 -28.32
CA THR A 37 -18.55 2.95 -29.18
C THR A 37 -18.33 1.44 -29.06
N VAL A 38 -18.24 0.77 -30.20
CA VAL A 38 -17.97 -0.67 -30.31
C VAL A 38 -16.85 -0.86 -31.33
N TYR A 39 -15.90 -1.70 -31.02
CA TYR A 39 -14.79 -2.05 -31.91
C TYR A 39 -15.16 -3.27 -32.75
N ARG A 40 -14.91 -3.21 -34.06
CA ARG A 40 -15.30 -4.28 -34.98
C ARG A 40 -14.18 -4.69 -35.92
N TRP A 41 -14.08 -5.96 -36.19
CA TRP A 41 -13.22 -6.55 -37.22
C TRP A 41 -13.79 -7.88 -37.69
N GLY A 42 -13.65 -8.19 -38.96
CA GLY A 42 -14.24 -9.42 -39.50
C GLY A 42 -15.72 -9.56 -39.14
N GLY A 43 -16.06 -10.62 -38.43
CA GLY A 43 -17.40 -10.85 -37.85
C GLY A 43 -17.53 -10.48 -36.38
N ASN A 44 -16.48 -9.96 -35.74
CA ASN A 44 -16.39 -9.78 -34.29
C ASN A 44 -16.76 -8.35 -33.85
N ARG A 45 -17.19 -8.25 -32.61
CA ARG A 45 -17.52 -6.99 -31.93
C ARG A 45 -16.96 -7.00 -30.52
N CYS A 46 -16.31 -5.92 -30.10
CA CYS A 46 -15.83 -5.74 -28.73
C CYS A 46 -16.44 -4.48 -28.12
N ILE A 47 -17.04 -4.60 -26.93
CA ILE A 47 -17.71 -3.52 -26.20
C ILE A 47 -17.16 -3.42 -24.78
N GLY A 48 -16.85 -2.18 -24.32
CA GLY A 48 -16.54 -1.88 -22.93
C GLY A 48 -17.79 -1.46 -22.15
N LEU A 49 -17.95 -1.98 -20.93
CA LEU A 49 -19.13 -1.74 -20.09
C LEU A 49 -19.05 -0.45 -19.24
N SER A 50 -17.88 0.12 -19.05
CA SER A 50 -17.61 1.24 -18.12
C SER A 50 -17.88 0.89 -16.65
N GLY A 51 -17.53 -0.33 -16.24
CA GLY A 51 -17.77 -0.90 -14.92
C GLY A 51 -19.14 -1.56 -14.81
N HIS A 52 -19.74 -1.53 -13.62
CA HIS A 52 -21.07 -2.11 -13.38
C HIS A 52 -22.16 -1.44 -14.23
N VAL A 53 -22.87 -2.23 -15.00
CA VAL A 53 -24.01 -1.77 -15.82
C VAL A 53 -25.34 -2.01 -15.14
N VAL A 54 -25.35 -2.82 -14.09
CA VAL A 54 -26.47 -3.08 -13.19
C VAL A 54 -26.06 -2.68 -11.78
N GLY A 55 -26.88 -1.92 -11.09
CA GLY A 55 -26.71 -1.57 -9.69
C GLY A 55 -27.79 -2.23 -8.84
N VAL A 56 -27.56 -2.26 -7.54
CA VAL A 56 -28.55 -2.69 -6.54
C VAL A 56 -29.12 -1.48 -5.81
N ASP A 57 -30.43 -1.47 -5.59
CA ASP A 57 -31.13 -0.42 -4.83
C ASP A 57 -32.39 -1.00 -4.19
N PHE A 58 -32.99 -0.26 -3.26
CA PHE A 58 -34.28 -0.58 -2.70
C PHE A 58 -35.39 -0.16 -3.63
N PRO A 59 -36.57 -0.83 -3.59
CA PRO A 59 -37.79 -0.37 -4.26
C PRO A 59 -38.17 1.07 -3.86
N SER A 60 -38.86 1.77 -4.75
CA SER A 60 -39.19 3.19 -4.59
C SER A 60 -39.98 3.52 -3.32
N GLU A 61 -40.70 2.55 -2.75
CA GLU A 61 -41.43 2.67 -1.47
C GLU A 61 -40.49 2.93 -0.28
N TYR A 62 -39.18 2.57 -0.40
CA TYR A 62 -38.19 2.82 0.62
C TYR A 62 -37.39 4.12 0.38
N SER A 63 -37.78 4.93 -0.60
CA SER A 63 -37.00 6.14 -0.99
C SER A 63 -37.19 7.32 -0.05
N ASP A 64 -38.32 7.45 0.66
CA ASP A 64 -38.56 8.54 1.60
C ASP A 64 -37.90 8.27 2.95
N TRP A 65 -36.86 9.07 3.26
CA TRP A 65 -36.10 8.92 4.49
C TRP A 65 -36.86 9.25 5.76
N ARG A 66 -38.01 9.94 5.67
CA ARG A 66 -38.82 10.37 6.83
C ARG A 66 -39.94 9.39 7.11
N ASP A 67 -40.41 8.68 6.09
CA ASP A 67 -41.55 7.79 6.19
C ASP A 67 -41.14 6.32 6.43
N VAL A 68 -39.84 5.99 6.20
CA VAL A 68 -39.28 4.65 6.38
C VAL A 68 -38.26 4.66 7.52
N GLU A 69 -38.51 3.87 8.54
CA GLU A 69 -37.55 3.70 9.64
C GLU A 69 -36.27 3.04 9.14
N PRO A 70 -35.05 3.54 9.51
CA PRO A 70 -33.79 2.99 9.03
C PRO A 70 -33.62 1.48 9.24
N VAL A 71 -34.20 0.93 10.30
CA VAL A 71 -34.15 -0.52 10.63
C VAL A 71 -34.91 -1.37 9.63
N GLU A 72 -35.94 -0.83 8.98
CA GLU A 72 -36.76 -1.56 7.98
C GLU A 72 -35.94 -1.89 6.72
N LEU A 73 -34.84 -1.14 6.47
CA LEU A 73 -33.96 -1.38 5.34
C LEU A 73 -33.12 -2.66 5.50
N ILE A 74 -33.02 -3.21 6.70
CA ILE A 74 -32.27 -4.45 6.95
C ILE A 74 -32.97 -5.64 6.26
N ASP A 75 -34.29 -5.68 6.32
CA ASP A 75 -35.09 -6.75 5.74
C ASP A 75 -35.77 -6.34 4.42
N ALA A 76 -35.47 -5.14 3.92
CA ALA A 76 -36.07 -4.63 2.69
C ALA A 76 -35.54 -5.41 1.47
N PRO A 77 -36.43 -5.73 0.50
CA PRO A 77 -36.01 -6.40 -0.72
C PRO A 77 -35.09 -5.51 -1.53
N VAL A 78 -34.03 -6.11 -2.09
CA VAL A 78 -33.10 -5.44 -2.99
C VAL A 78 -33.46 -5.78 -4.43
N GLN A 79 -33.44 -4.78 -5.30
CA GLN A 79 -33.74 -4.94 -6.73
C GLN A 79 -32.53 -4.51 -7.57
N LYS A 80 -32.30 -5.23 -8.69
CA LYS A 80 -31.33 -4.89 -9.70
C LYS A 80 -31.89 -3.84 -10.66
N THR A 81 -31.17 -2.75 -10.87
CA THR A 81 -31.57 -1.67 -11.78
C THR A 81 -30.43 -1.33 -12.75
N PRO A 82 -30.71 -1.12 -14.05
CA PRO A 82 -29.70 -0.65 -14.98
C PRO A 82 -29.16 0.72 -14.58
N THR A 83 -27.84 0.83 -14.46
CA THR A 83 -27.14 2.10 -14.17
C THR A 83 -26.67 2.80 -15.44
N GLN A 84 -26.49 2.03 -16.52
CA GLN A 84 -25.97 2.46 -17.82
C GLN A 84 -26.91 2.00 -18.95
N GLU A 85 -28.11 2.60 -19.03
CA GLU A 85 -29.16 2.17 -19.98
C GLU A 85 -28.67 2.05 -21.43
N GLY A 86 -27.82 3.01 -21.90
CA GLY A 86 -27.28 2.98 -23.25
C GLY A 86 -26.38 1.78 -23.52
N ILE A 87 -25.51 1.44 -22.57
CA ILE A 87 -24.61 0.28 -22.66
C ILE A 87 -25.39 -1.02 -22.58
N VAL A 88 -26.36 -1.13 -21.66
CA VAL A 88 -27.25 -2.29 -21.56
C VAL A 88 -28.03 -2.51 -22.85
N ALA A 89 -28.58 -1.45 -23.45
CA ALA A 89 -29.30 -1.54 -24.72
C ALA A 89 -28.36 -1.93 -25.88
N ALA A 90 -27.12 -1.42 -25.89
CA ALA A 90 -26.12 -1.79 -26.90
C ALA A 90 -25.73 -3.26 -26.77
N LEU A 91 -25.42 -3.74 -25.55
CA LEU A 91 -25.07 -5.13 -25.28
C LEU A 91 -26.21 -6.08 -25.69
N ARG A 92 -27.43 -5.82 -25.25
CA ARG A 92 -28.62 -6.63 -25.66
C ARG A 92 -28.81 -6.68 -27.18
N LYS A 93 -28.56 -5.55 -27.88
CA LYS A 93 -28.66 -5.49 -29.35
C LYS A 93 -27.57 -6.34 -30.03
N LEU A 94 -26.33 -6.31 -29.53
CA LEU A 94 -25.22 -7.09 -30.05
C LEU A 94 -25.44 -8.58 -29.75
N ALA A 95 -25.83 -8.92 -28.53
CA ALA A 95 -26.00 -10.30 -28.07
C ALA A 95 -27.15 -11.06 -28.76
N ARG A 96 -28.21 -10.36 -29.18
CA ARG A 96 -29.43 -10.98 -29.77
C ARG A 96 -29.13 -11.92 -30.93
N ASN A 97 -28.13 -11.61 -31.75
CA ASN A 97 -27.72 -12.43 -32.89
C ASN A 97 -26.27 -12.92 -32.78
N ALA A 98 -25.68 -12.86 -31.59
CA ALA A 98 -24.33 -13.34 -31.38
C ALA A 98 -24.28 -14.86 -31.54
N SER A 99 -23.25 -15.34 -32.21
CA SER A 99 -22.96 -16.77 -32.31
C SER A 99 -22.20 -17.30 -31.08
N ARG A 100 -21.54 -16.38 -30.37
CA ARG A 100 -20.75 -16.61 -29.14
C ARG A 100 -20.59 -15.26 -28.42
N VAL A 101 -20.50 -15.30 -27.12
CA VAL A 101 -20.12 -14.15 -26.29
C VAL A 101 -18.92 -14.54 -25.44
N THR A 102 -17.89 -13.70 -25.43
CA THR A 102 -16.70 -13.91 -24.60
C THR A 102 -16.58 -12.79 -23.58
N ILE A 103 -16.56 -13.13 -22.31
CA ILE A 103 -16.42 -12.19 -21.21
C ILE A 103 -14.93 -12.05 -20.90
N ALA A 104 -14.42 -10.83 -21.00
CA ALA A 104 -13.01 -10.45 -20.85
C ALA A 104 -12.88 -9.27 -19.87
N THR A 105 -13.56 -9.35 -18.73
CA THR A 105 -13.46 -8.43 -17.60
C THR A 105 -12.23 -8.76 -16.75
N ASP A 106 -11.78 -7.84 -15.88
CA ASP A 106 -10.67 -8.08 -14.97
C ASP A 106 -10.94 -9.33 -14.09
N TYR A 107 -9.88 -10.07 -13.73
CA TYR A 107 -10.05 -11.30 -12.93
C TYR A 107 -9.94 -10.96 -11.44
N ASP A 108 -10.93 -10.24 -10.93
CA ASP A 108 -11.15 -10.04 -9.51
C ASP A 108 -12.64 -10.16 -9.17
N ARG A 109 -12.99 -10.05 -7.90
CA ARG A 109 -14.38 -10.17 -7.42
C ARG A 109 -15.33 -9.17 -8.09
N GLU A 110 -14.84 -7.95 -8.38
CA GLU A 110 -15.61 -6.89 -9.03
C GLU A 110 -15.81 -7.20 -10.52
N GLY A 111 -14.73 -7.59 -11.22
CA GLY A 111 -14.78 -7.93 -12.64
C GLY A 111 -15.57 -9.20 -12.93
N GLU A 112 -15.56 -10.19 -12.03
CA GLU A 112 -16.35 -11.41 -12.18
C GLU A 112 -17.86 -11.14 -11.97
N LEU A 113 -18.20 -10.21 -11.05
CA LEU A 113 -19.59 -9.75 -10.90
C LEU A 113 -20.05 -8.96 -12.13
N ILE A 114 -19.22 -8.07 -12.69
CA ILE A 114 -19.53 -7.37 -13.95
C ILE A 114 -19.72 -8.37 -15.09
N GLY A 115 -18.89 -9.43 -15.13
CA GLY A 115 -19.04 -10.54 -16.08
C GLY A 115 -20.39 -11.28 -15.92
N LYS A 116 -20.81 -11.55 -14.69
CA LYS A 116 -22.12 -12.15 -14.38
C LYS A 116 -23.28 -11.24 -14.81
N GLU A 117 -23.18 -9.93 -14.56
CA GLU A 117 -24.19 -8.97 -15.03
C GLU A 117 -24.33 -9.02 -16.56
N ALA A 118 -23.19 -9.04 -17.28
CA ALA A 118 -23.20 -9.19 -18.73
C ALA A 118 -23.80 -10.53 -19.17
N TYR A 119 -23.45 -11.63 -18.49
CA TYR A 119 -24.00 -12.96 -18.73
C TYR A 119 -25.52 -12.97 -18.60
N GLU A 120 -26.08 -12.41 -17.51
CA GLU A 120 -27.52 -12.31 -17.29
C GLU A 120 -28.22 -11.52 -18.41
N LEU A 121 -27.68 -10.35 -18.78
CA LEU A 121 -28.20 -9.51 -19.87
C LEU A 121 -28.17 -10.19 -21.24
N VAL A 122 -27.17 -11.02 -21.51
CA VAL A 122 -27.07 -11.82 -22.74
C VAL A 122 -28.12 -12.92 -22.74
N ARG A 123 -28.27 -13.64 -21.63
CA ARG A 123 -29.26 -14.72 -21.50
C ARG A 123 -30.70 -14.25 -21.67
N GLU A 124 -31.05 -13.02 -21.28
CA GLU A 124 -32.37 -12.43 -21.50
C GLU A 124 -32.75 -12.32 -23.00
N VAL A 125 -31.78 -12.17 -23.91
CA VAL A 125 -32.05 -11.91 -25.33
C VAL A 125 -31.53 -13.01 -26.26
N ASN A 126 -30.68 -13.90 -25.77
CA ASN A 126 -30.09 -15.01 -26.51
C ASN A 126 -29.74 -16.15 -25.54
N GLU A 127 -30.74 -16.98 -25.21
CA GLU A 127 -30.65 -18.05 -24.22
C GLU A 127 -29.59 -19.12 -24.61
N ASP A 128 -29.48 -19.42 -25.90
CA ASP A 128 -28.65 -20.52 -26.44
C ASP A 128 -27.21 -20.10 -26.80
N ALA A 129 -26.84 -18.83 -26.70
CA ALA A 129 -25.50 -18.40 -27.07
C ALA A 129 -24.45 -19.06 -26.16
N PRO A 130 -23.39 -19.68 -26.70
CA PRO A 130 -22.22 -20.02 -25.92
C PRO A 130 -21.63 -18.77 -25.27
N ILE A 131 -21.34 -18.83 -23.96
CA ILE A 131 -20.71 -17.74 -23.22
C ILE A 131 -19.47 -18.31 -22.55
N ASP A 132 -18.33 -17.77 -22.91
CA ASP A 132 -17.02 -18.15 -22.38
C ASP A 132 -16.43 -17.01 -21.54
N ARG A 133 -15.47 -17.34 -20.70
CA ARG A 133 -14.68 -16.43 -19.87
C ARG A 133 -13.22 -16.52 -20.27
N VAL A 134 -12.54 -15.41 -20.43
CA VAL A 134 -11.09 -15.37 -20.60
C VAL A 134 -10.44 -14.60 -19.46
N ARG A 135 -9.33 -15.10 -18.96
CA ARG A 135 -8.57 -14.55 -17.84
C ARG A 135 -7.16 -14.23 -18.29
N PHE A 136 -6.68 -13.06 -17.94
CA PHE A 136 -5.32 -12.60 -18.22
C PHE A 136 -4.85 -11.68 -17.09
N SER A 137 -3.56 -11.71 -16.84
CA SER A 137 -2.91 -10.85 -15.84
C SER A 137 -2.29 -9.60 -16.45
N SER A 138 -2.17 -9.54 -17.77
CA SER A 138 -1.76 -8.36 -18.52
C SER A 138 -2.47 -8.30 -19.89
N ILE A 139 -2.63 -7.10 -20.46
CA ILE A 139 -3.24 -6.94 -21.79
C ILE A 139 -2.14 -6.90 -22.85
N THR A 140 -1.31 -7.93 -22.89
CA THR A 140 -0.30 -8.17 -23.90
C THR A 140 -0.84 -9.04 -25.04
N GLU A 141 -0.19 -9.00 -26.22
CA GLU A 141 -0.58 -9.83 -27.35
C GLU A 141 -0.52 -11.34 -27.00
N ARG A 142 0.52 -11.76 -26.28
CA ARG A 142 0.72 -13.16 -25.87
C ARG A 142 -0.41 -13.61 -24.93
N GLU A 143 -0.58 -12.95 -23.78
CA GLU A 143 -1.57 -13.40 -22.80
C GLU A 143 -3.01 -13.34 -23.32
N VAL A 144 -3.37 -12.28 -24.06
CA VAL A 144 -4.70 -12.19 -24.64
C VAL A 144 -4.92 -13.28 -25.67
N THR A 145 -3.96 -13.55 -26.55
CA THR A 145 -4.09 -14.60 -27.56
C THR A 145 -4.21 -15.99 -26.92
N ASP A 146 -3.39 -16.28 -25.91
CA ASP A 146 -3.40 -17.54 -25.20
C ASP A 146 -4.73 -17.75 -24.44
N ALA A 147 -5.22 -16.72 -23.73
CA ALA A 147 -6.49 -16.75 -23.01
C ALA A 147 -7.70 -16.98 -23.95
N PHE A 148 -7.69 -16.37 -25.14
CA PHE A 148 -8.76 -16.58 -26.13
C PHE A 148 -8.67 -17.95 -26.83
N ALA A 149 -7.50 -18.59 -26.83
CA ALA A 149 -7.33 -19.94 -27.38
C ALA A 149 -7.83 -21.04 -26.41
N ASP A 150 -7.80 -20.79 -25.11
CA ASP A 150 -8.22 -21.74 -24.06
C ASP A 150 -9.11 -21.03 -23.02
N PRO A 151 -10.37 -20.70 -23.37
CA PRO A 151 -11.28 -19.99 -22.49
C PRO A 151 -11.82 -20.87 -21.36
N ASP A 152 -12.10 -20.24 -20.24
CA ASP A 152 -12.72 -20.80 -19.04
C ASP A 152 -14.24 -20.60 -18.99
N ASP A 153 -14.84 -21.08 -17.91
CA ASP A 153 -16.18 -20.72 -17.46
C ASP A 153 -16.14 -19.54 -16.47
N LEU A 154 -17.27 -18.82 -16.33
CA LEU A 154 -17.46 -17.81 -15.30
C LEU A 154 -17.39 -18.43 -13.90
N ASP A 155 -16.70 -17.77 -13.00
CA ASP A 155 -16.64 -18.13 -11.59
C ASP A 155 -17.84 -17.52 -10.85
N PHE A 156 -18.93 -18.27 -10.76
CA PHE A 156 -20.16 -17.82 -10.12
C PHE A 156 -20.02 -17.66 -8.61
N ASP A 157 -19.11 -18.36 -7.94
CA ASP A 157 -18.87 -18.22 -6.52
C ASP A 157 -18.12 -16.90 -6.23
N LEU A 158 -17.11 -16.59 -7.04
CA LEU A 158 -16.43 -15.30 -6.97
C LEU A 158 -17.36 -14.14 -7.28
N ALA A 159 -18.24 -14.28 -8.29
CA ALA A 159 -19.27 -13.29 -8.62
C ALA A 159 -20.30 -13.13 -7.49
N ALA A 160 -20.72 -14.24 -6.85
CA ALA A 160 -21.63 -14.21 -5.70
C ALA A 160 -21.04 -13.48 -4.49
N ALA A 161 -19.73 -13.63 -4.24
CA ALA A 161 -19.05 -12.86 -3.23
C ALA A 161 -19.06 -11.34 -3.52
N GLY A 162 -18.96 -10.96 -4.80
CA GLY A 162 -19.12 -9.58 -5.26
C GLY A 162 -20.54 -9.04 -5.03
N GLU A 163 -21.56 -9.85 -5.38
CA GLU A 163 -22.97 -9.51 -5.20
C GLU A 163 -23.35 -9.38 -3.71
N ALA A 164 -22.92 -10.32 -2.86
CA ALA A 164 -23.08 -10.25 -1.42
C ALA A 164 -22.52 -8.94 -0.84
N ARG A 165 -21.35 -8.57 -1.30
CA ARG A 165 -20.72 -7.30 -0.92
C ARG A 165 -21.56 -6.09 -1.32
N GLN A 166 -22.09 -6.05 -2.55
CA GLN A 166 -22.93 -4.93 -2.99
C GLN A 166 -24.19 -4.79 -2.12
N VAL A 167 -24.85 -5.90 -1.80
CA VAL A 167 -26.07 -5.90 -0.97
C VAL A 167 -25.76 -5.49 0.46
N ILE A 168 -24.69 -6.03 1.06
CA ILE A 168 -24.25 -5.64 2.41
C ILE A 168 -23.90 -4.15 2.45
N ASP A 169 -23.10 -3.66 1.49
CA ASP A 169 -22.67 -2.26 1.45
C ASP A 169 -23.87 -1.31 1.21
N LEU A 170 -24.88 -1.72 0.43
CA LEU A 170 -26.15 -0.98 0.25
C LEU A 170 -26.95 -0.91 1.56
N THR A 171 -27.26 -2.07 2.14
CA THR A 171 -28.09 -2.18 3.34
C THR A 171 -27.46 -1.45 4.52
N TRP A 172 -26.18 -1.74 4.78
CA TRP A 172 -25.40 -1.10 5.82
C TRP A 172 -25.31 0.42 5.63
N GLY A 173 -24.89 0.83 4.41
CA GLY A 173 -24.71 2.23 4.08
C GLY A 173 -26.03 3.02 4.17
N ALA A 174 -27.12 2.47 3.66
CA ALA A 174 -28.42 3.16 3.67
C ALA A 174 -28.99 3.25 5.09
N ALA A 175 -29.02 2.16 5.86
CA ALA A 175 -29.58 2.15 7.22
C ALA A 175 -28.84 3.14 8.12
N LEU A 176 -27.52 3.10 8.16
CA LEU A 176 -26.70 3.96 9.02
C LEU A 176 -26.65 5.41 8.54
N THR A 177 -26.53 5.63 7.25
CA THR A 177 -26.56 6.98 6.66
C THR A 177 -27.87 7.68 7.00
N ARG A 178 -29.02 6.99 6.85
CA ARG A 178 -30.33 7.55 7.21
C ARG A 178 -30.44 7.79 8.70
N PHE A 179 -30.07 6.81 9.53
CA PHE A 179 -30.12 6.94 10.99
C PHE A 179 -29.34 8.15 11.48
N LEU A 180 -28.08 8.30 11.07
CA LEU A 180 -27.23 9.40 11.50
C LEU A 180 -27.68 10.74 10.93
N SER A 181 -28.06 10.79 9.65
CA SER A 181 -28.51 12.02 9.00
C SER A 181 -29.81 12.54 9.59
N LEU A 182 -30.79 11.66 9.87
CA LEU A 182 -32.05 12.02 10.53
C LEU A 182 -31.80 12.50 11.98
N SER A 183 -30.96 11.79 12.73
CA SER A 183 -30.60 12.14 14.11
C SER A 183 -29.91 13.51 14.19
N ALA A 184 -29.01 13.80 13.24
CA ALA A 184 -28.29 15.08 13.13
C ALA A 184 -29.12 16.17 12.43
N ARG A 185 -30.29 15.84 11.87
CA ARG A 185 -31.12 16.73 11.03
C ARG A 185 -30.38 17.29 9.81
N GLN A 186 -29.44 16.52 9.27
CA GLN A 186 -28.68 16.82 8.05
C GLN A 186 -29.24 15.99 6.90
N LEU A 187 -29.99 16.64 6.01
CA LEU A 187 -30.67 16.02 4.89
C LEU A 187 -30.33 16.75 3.58
N GLY A 188 -30.64 16.14 2.46
CA GLY A 188 -30.35 16.71 1.14
C GLY A 188 -28.90 16.46 0.72
N THR A 189 -28.18 17.51 0.35
CA THR A 189 -26.76 17.42 -0.08
C THR A 189 -25.79 17.23 1.09
N ASP A 190 -26.21 17.55 2.31
CA ASP A 190 -25.37 17.59 3.51
C ASP A 190 -25.52 16.34 4.38
N PHE A 191 -26.07 15.24 3.83
CA PHE A 191 -26.28 14.01 4.57
C PHE A 191 -24.96 13.38 5.07
N ILE A 192 -25.03 12.73 6.23
CA ILE A 192 -23.89 12.03 6.84
C ILE A 192 -23.76 10.63 6.22
N SER A 193 -22.79 10.44 5.35
CA SER A 193 -22.52 9.15 4.71
C SER A 193 -21.65 8.27 5.61
N VAL A 194 -22.10 7.05 5.86
CA VAL A 194 -21.34 6.04 6.62
C VAL A 194 -21.33 4.73 5.84
N GLY A 195 -20.14 4.21 5.57
CA GLY A 195 -19.95 2.93 4.91
C GLY A 195 -19.21 1.94 5.80
N ARG A 196 -19.36 0.67 5.53
CA ARG A 196 -18.79 -0.44 6.28
C ARG A 196 -17.25 -0.33 6.43
N VAL A 197 -16.54 0.00 5.37
CA VAL A 197 -15.07 0.20 5.38
C VAL A 197 -14.72 1.63 5.78
N GLN A 198 -15.56 2.60 5.41
CA GLN A 198 -15.35 4.01 5.67
C GLN A 198 -15.36 4.35 7.16
N GLY A 199 -16.29 3.77 7.93
CA GLY A 199 -16.43 4.01 9.37
C GLY A 199 -15.18 3.64 10.17
N PRO A 200 -14.70 2.38 10.11
CA PRO A 200 -13.47 1.97 10.78
C PRO A 200 -12.23 2.76 10.32
N THR A 201 -12.11 3.05 9.02
CA THR A 201 -11.01 3.88 8.51
C THR A 201 -11.03 5.28 9.11
N LEU A 202 -12.21 5.90 9.19
CA LEU A 202 -12.36 7.22 9.81
C LEU A 202 -12.01 7.17 11.30
N LYS A 203 -12.42 6.10 11.99
CA LYS A 203 -12.09 5.89 13.41
C LYS A 203 -10.58 5.81 13.63
N LEU A 204 -9.83 5.08 12.80
CA LEU A 204 -8.36 5.03 12.88
C LEU A 204 -7.73 6.43 12.84
N ILE A 205 -8.21 7.30 11.96
CA ILE A 205 -7.71 8.68 11.82
C ILE A 205 -8.08 9.51 13.06
N VAL A 206 -9.31 9.39 13.54
CA VAL A 206 -9.80 10.14 14.71
C VAL A 206 -9.08 9.68 15.98
N ASP A 207 -8.90 8.39 16.19
CA ASP A 207 -8.21 7.85 17.37
C ASP A 207 -6.74 8.29 17.39
N ARG A 208 -6.06 8.29 16.24
CA ARG A 208 -4.71 8.84 16.11
C ARG A 208 -4.65 10.31 16.48
N GLU A 209 -5.62 11.12 16.09
CA GLU A 209 -5.68 12.54 16.46
C GLU A 209 -5.98 12.73 17.96
N ARG A 210 -6.81 11.85 18.56
CA ARG A 210 -7.06 11.82 20.00
C ARG A 210 -5.78 11.49 20.77
N GLU A 211 -5.00 10.47 20.32
CA GLU A 211 -3.68 10.14 20.89
C GLU A 211 -2.72 11.34 20.85
N ILE A 212 -2.65 12.03 19.70
CA ILE A 212 -1.79 13.19 19.51
C ILE A 212 -2.18 14.32 20.48
N ARG A 213 -3.47 14.58 20.67
CA ARG A 213 -3.96 15.64 21.58
C ARG A 213 -3.84 15.29 23.05
N ALA A 214 -3.91 14.00 23.38
CA ALA A 214 -3.75 13.51 24.75
C ALA A 214 -2.29 13.34 25.16
N PHE A 215 -1.37 13.47 24.21
CA PHE A 215 0.06 13.28 24.47
C PHE A 215 0.60 14.43 25.31
N ASP A 216 1.27 14.10 26.40
CA ASP A 216 1.95 15.03 27.29
C ASP A 216 3.46 14.97 27.02
N PRO A 217 4.09 16.00 26.44
CA PRO A 217 5.51 16.01 26.14
C PRO A 217 6.35 15.96 27.41
N GLU A 218 7.34 15.08 27.46
CA GLU A 218 8.33 15.02 28.53
C GLU A 218 9.68 15.53 28.02
N SER A 219 10.32 16.40 28.83
CA SER A 219 11.64 16.93 28.52
C SER A 219 12.73 15.89 28.78
N TYR A 220 13.73 15.87 27.95
CA TYR A 220 14.95 15.08 28.10
C TYR A 220 16.14 15.78 27.46
N TRP A 221 17.34 15.37 27.82
CA TRP A 221 18.59 15.92 27.32
C TRP A 221 19.40 14.83 26.64
N GLU A 222 20.05 15.21 25.53
CA GLU A 222 21.02 14.37 24.83
C GLU A 222 22.35 15.13 24.75
N LEU A 223 23.44 14.45 25.11
CA LEU A 223 24.78 15.00 25.02
C LEU A 223 25.48 14.42 23.80
N SER A 224 26.12 15.26 23.03
CA SER A 224 26.90 14.88 21.85
C SER A 224 28.10 15.78 21.65
N GLY A 225 29.08 15.29 20.91
CA GLY A 225 30.28 16.00 20.52
C GLY A 225 30.91 15.34 19.32
N ALA A 226 32.05 15.82 18.90
CA ALA A 226 32.84 15.23 17.85
C ALA A 226 34.12 14.58 18.41
N LEU A 227 34.47 13.44 17.87
CA LEU A 227 35.77 12.80 18.12
C LEU A 227 36.69 13.00 16.92
N SER A 228 37.94 13.34 17.13
CA SER A 228 38.90 13.48 16.05
C SER A 228 40.24 12.81 16.38
N LYS A 229 40.91 12.32 15.34
CA LYS A 229 42.34 11.95 15.40
C LYS A 229 43.20 13.18 15.26
N THR A 230 44.45 13.10 15.68
CA THR A 230 45.43 14.22 15.67
C THR A 230 45.51 14.97 14.33
N ASP A 231 45.28 14.35 13.21
CA ASP A 231 45.30 14.98 11.87
C ASP A 231 44.08 14.47 11.02
N GLY A 232 42.97 14.09 11.67
CA GLY A 232 41.82 13.51 10.99
C GLY A 232 40.58 14.41 11.05
N ASP A 233 39.64 14.17 10.12
CA ASP A 233 38.34 14.82 10.16
C ASP A 233 37.57 14.39 11.40
N PRO A 234 36.84 15.31 12.05
CA PRO A 234 35.98 14.99 13.18
C PRO A 234 34.75 14.12 12.76
N PHE A 235 34.30 13.28 13.65
CA PHE A 235 33.11 12.46 13.46
C PHE A 235 32.22 12.48 14.70
N ASP A 236 30.91 12.49 14.48
CA ASP A 236 29.90 12.62 15.54
C ASP A 236 29.95 11.48 16.54
N ALA A 237 29.90 11.81 17.82
CA ALA A 237 29.77 10.89 18.92
C ALA A 237 28.66 11.33 19.88
N GLN A 238 27.94 10.36 20.40
CA GLN A 238 26.84 10.57 21.33
C GLN A 238 27.20 9.96 22.69
N TYR A 239 26.95 10.70 23.75
CA TYR A 239 27.02 10.19 25.09
C TYR A 239 25.95 9.12 25.32
N PHE A 240 26.28 8.07 26.05
CA PHE A 240 25.34 7.06 26.49
C PHE A 240 25.73 6.54 27.87
N LEU A 241 24.69 6.14 28.58
CA LEU A 241 24.80 5.42 29.85
C LEU A 241 24.67 3.93 29.60
N LYS A 242 25.43 3.13 30.32
CA LYS A 242 25.33 1.68 30.29
C LYS A 242 24.89 1.19 31.64
N THR A 243 23.80 0.42 31.65
CA THR A 243 23.34 -0.26 32.86
C THR A 243 24.18 -1.50 33.12
N ASP A 244 24.13 -2.02 34.35
CA ASP A 244 24.76 -3.30 34.78
C ASP A 244 24.27 -4.49 33.92
N ARG A 245 23.08 -4.39 33.31
CA ARG A 245 22.53 -5.38 32.39
C ARG A 245 22.97 -5.20 30.95
N GLY A 246 23.79 -4.18 30.66
CA GLY A 246 24.27 -3.89 29.33
C GLY A 246 23.31 -3.06 28.44
N THR A 247 22.17 -2.63 28.96
CA THR A 247 21.25 -1.72 28.25
C THR A 247 21.89 -0.33 28.14
N GLU A 248 21.74 0.31 27.01
CA GLU A 248 22.26 1.65 26.74
C GLU A 248 21.12 2.66 26.70
N ALA A 249 21.30 3.77 27.44
CA ALA A 249 20.42 4.92 27.42
C ALA A 249 21.17 6.15 26.94
N THR A 250 20.62 6.87 25.96
CA THR A 250 21.18 8.11 25.41
C THR A 250 20.42 9.34 25.89
N ARG A 251 19.30 9.17 26.57
CA ARG A 251 18.46 10.25 27.08
C ARG A 251 18.63 10.39 28.57
N VAL A 252 18.80 11.62 29.02
CA VAL A 252 18.80 12.01 30.42
C VAL A 252 17.50 12.74 30.70
N TRP A 253 16.74 12.31 31.72
CA TRP A 253 15.38 12.79 31.97
C TRP A 253 15.30 13.73 33.19
N ASP A 254 16.40 13.95 33.88
CA ASP A 254 16.54 14.88 35.01
C ASP A 254 17.47 16.02 34.63
N GLU A 255 16.99 17.27 34.75
CA GLU A 255 17.73 18.46 34.37
C GLU A 255 19.02 18.64 35.19
N SER A 256 18.98 18.37 36.50
CA SER A 256 20.14 18.55 37.37
C SER A 256 21.25 17.54 37.06
N VAL A 257 20.89 16.33 36.65
CA VAL A 257 21.81 15.30 36.16
C VAL A 257 22.37 15.69 34.80
N ALA A 258 21.53 16.23 33.90
CA ALA A 258 21.99 16.71 32.59
C ALA A 258 22.98 17.87 32.73
N ASP A 259 22.73 18.82 33.64
CA ASP A 259 23.64 19.94 33.92
C ASP A 259 24.99 19.43 34.45
N THR A 260 24.98 18.50 35.40
CA THR A 260 26.20 17.90 35.95
C THR A 260 27.00 17.17 34.89
N LEU A 261 26.33 16.38 34.03
CA LEU A 261 26.97 15.73 32.89
C LEU A 261 27.51 16.70 31.87
N THR A 262 26.80 17.80 31.63
CA THR A 262 27.21 18.87 30.71
C THR A 262 28.50 19.54 31.17
N GLU A 263 28.59 19.87 32.47
CA GLU A 263 29.80 20.44 33.05
C GLU A 263 31.00 19.47 32.97
N ALA A 264 30.77 18.19 33.33
CA ALA A 264 31.79 17.15 33.24
C ALA A 264 32.27 16.92 31.79
N PHE A 265 31.32 16.91 30.83
CA PHE A 265 31.62 16.69 29.42
C PHE A 265 32.34 17.88 28.79
N ALA A 266 31.96 19.10 29.12
CA ALA A 266 32.61 20.32 28.65
C ALA A 266 34.06 20.47 29.15
N ALA A 267 34.40 19.81 30.26
CA ALA A 267 35.76 19.80 30.82
C ALA A 267 36.66 18.72 30.19
N THR A 268 36.15 17.94 29.23
CA THR A 268 36.86 16.79 28.64
C THR A 268 37.45 17.17 27.29
N ASP A 269 38.77 17.07 27.16
CA ASP A 269 39.48 17.37 25.92
C ASP A 269 39.89 16.10 25.13
N GLU A 270 39.92 14.95 25.80
CA GLU A 270 40.39 13.69 25.22
C GLU A 270 39.48 12.51 25.64
N ALA A 271 39.42 11.52 24.78
CA ALA A 271 38.77 10.24 25.04
C ALA A 271 39.64 9.08 24.53
N VAL A 272 39.70 7.99 25.28
CA VAL A 272 40.42 6.78 24.89
C VAL A 272 39.45 5.76 24.34
N VAL A 273 39.78 5.22 23.16
CA VAL A 273 38.94 4.17 22.54
C VAL A 273 38.97 2.90 23.40
N ASP A 274 37.81 2.52 23.91
CA ASP A 274 37.60 1.37 24.79
C ASP A 274 37.21 0.10 23.99
N ASP A 275 36.33 0.26 22.98
CA ASP A 275 35.85 -0.85 22.16
C ASP A 275 35.67 -0.43 20.70
N VAL A 276 36.03 -1.32 19.79
CA VAL A 276 35.81 -1.16 18.35
C VAL A 276 35.21 -2.43 17.79
N SER A 277 33.92 -2.38 17.48
CA SER A 277 33.25 -3.52 16.86
C SER A 277 32.88 -3.25 15.41
N ARG A 278 33.14 -4.24 14.56
CA ARG A 278 32.81 -4.22 13.14
C ARG A 278 31.97 -5.44 12.79
N ARG A 279 30.95 -5.23 12.02
CA ARG A 279 30.13 -6.32 11.48
C ARG A 279 29.69 -6.00 10.06
N THR A 280 29.66 -7.02 9.23
CA THR A 280 28.99 -6.93 7.95
C THR A 280 27.50 -7.22 8.17
N GLN A 281 26.65 -6.43 7.56
CA GLN A 281 25.19 -6.61 7.56
C GLN A 281 24.75 -6.70 6.11
N THR A 282 24.05 -7.78 5.78
CA THR A 282 23.35 -7.94 4.52
C THR A 282 22.03 -7.18 4.56
N ASP A 283 21.72 -6.44 3.50
CA ASP A 283 20.44 -5.78 3.28
C ASP A 283 19.80 -6.43 2.06
N GLU A 284 18.79 -7.26 2.33
CA GLU A 284 18.14 -8.05 1.29
C GLU A 284 17.34 -7.16 0.32
N PRO A 285 17.27 -7.56 -0.96
CA PRO A 285 16.45 -6.88 -1.94
C PRO A 285 14.98 -6.84 -1.49
N PRO A 286 14.25 -5.80 -1.91
CA PRO A 286 12.84 -5.73 -1.59
C PRO A 286 12.05 -6.83 -2.33
N THR A 287 10.95 -7.28 -1.73
CA THR A 287 10.02 -8.24 -2.37
C THR A 287 9.28 -7.62 -3.56
N PRO A 288 8.74 -8.40 -4.49
CA PRO A 288 7.88 -7.90 -5.57
C PRO A 288 6.74 -7.01 -5.06
N PHE A 289 6.27 -6.09 -5.88
CA PHE A 289 5.17 -5.21 -5.51
C PHE A 289 3.83 -5.94 -5.44
N ASN A 290 3.18 -5.88 -4.29
CA ASN A 290 1.73 -5.95 -4.19
C ASN A 290 1.13 -4.53 -4.22
N THR A 291 -0.20 -4.40 -4.23
CA THR A 291 -0.89 -3.10 -4.28
C THR A 291 -0.45 -2.15 -3.17
N THR A 292 -0.36 -2.62 -1.93
CA THR A 292 -0.01 -1.78 -0.76
C THR A 292 1.44 -1.30 -0.84
N ALA A 293 2.38 -2.19 -1.16
CA ALA A 293 3.80 -1.84 -1.30
C ALA A 293 4.03 -0.88 -2.48
N TYR A 294 3.28 -1.07 -3.58
CA TYR A 294 3.30 -0.16 -4.73
C TYR A 294 2.80 1.24 -4.35
N ILE A 295 1.62 1.36 -3.71
CA ILE A 295 1.08 2.66 -3.27
C ILE A 295 2.07 3.38 -2.35
N ARG A 296 2.74 2.64 -1.44
CA ARG A 296 3.75 3.21 -0.57
C ARG A 296 4.94 3.75 -1.34
N ALA A 297 5.44 3.01 -2.32
CA ALA A 297 6.56 3.44 -3.13
C ALA A 297 6.21 4.64 -4.01
N ALA A 298 5.02 4.64 -4.64
CA ALA A 298 4.50 5.77 -5.40
C ALA A 298 4.27 7.02 -4.54
N GLY A 299 3.91 6.84 -3.26
CA GLY A 299 3.82 7.92 -2.27
C GLY A 299 5.14 8.66 -2.06
N SER A 300 6.29 7.98 -2.18
CA SER A 300 7.61 8.62 -2.10
C SER A 300 7.92 9.52 -3.32
N LEU A 301 7.20 9.34 -4.43
CA LEU A 301 7.24 10.19 -5.61
C LEU A 301 6.24 11.36 -5.53
N GLY A 302 5.46 11.45 -4.44
CA GLY A 302 4.47 12.49 -4.21
C GLY A 302 3.05 12.16 -4.70
N TYR A 303 2.79 10.93 -5.15
CA TYR A 303 1.45 10.54 -5.59
C TYR A 303 0.58 10.10 -4.40
N GLY A 304 -0.62 10.66 -4.30
CA GLY A 304 -1.65 10.12 -3.41
C GLY A 304 -2.12 8.74 -3.85
N ALA A 305 -2.68 7.96 -2.94
CA ALA A 305 -3.02 6.55 -3.16
C ALA A 305 -3.95 6.32 -4.37
N GLN A 306 -4.98 7.13 -4.52
CA GLN A 306 -5.91 7.04 -5.66
C GLN A 306 -5.23 7.38 -7.00
N ARG A 307 -4.41 8.44 -7.03
CA ARG A 307 -3.68 8.81 -8.25
C ARG A 307 -2.68 7.73 -8.66
N ALA A 308 -1.94 7.18 -7.68
CA ALA A 308 -1.02 6.07 -7.92
C ALA A 308 -1.74 4.87 -8.58
N MET A 309 -2.88 4.45 -8.01
CA MET A 309 -3.67 3.35 -8.57
C MET A 309 -4.22 3.66 -9.97
N SER A 310 -4.71 4.87 -10.20
CA SER A 310 -5.18 5.27 -11.54
C SER A 310 -4.08 5.15 -12.60
N ILE A 311 -2.85 5.60 -12.28
CA ILE A 311 -1.72 5.51 -13.22
C ILE A 311 -1.35 4.04 -13.49
N ALA A 312 -1.32 3.19 -12.46
CA ALA A 312 -1.03 1.78 -12.64
C ALA A 312 -2.11 1.06 -13.48
N GLU A 313 -3.38 1.40 -13.31
CA GLU A 313 -4.48 0.88 -14.13
C GLU A 313 -4.38 1.33 -15.60
N ASP A 314 -3.95 2.58 -15.85
CA ASP A 314 -3.70 3.07 -17.21
C ASP A 314 -2.54 2.31 -17.87
N LEU A 315 -1.44 2.08 -17.15
CA LEU A 315 -0.30 1.28 -17.62
C LEU A 315 -0.66 -0.19 -17.87
N TYR A 316 -1.48 -0.79 -17.01
CA TYR A 316 -2.01 -2.14 -17.19
C TYR A 316 -2.86 -2.23 -18.46
N THR A 317 -3.80 -1.29 -18.61
CA THR A 317 -4.69 -1.28 -19.78
C THR A 317 -3.92 -1.07 -21.09
N ALA A 318 -2.81 -0.33 -21.03
CA ALA A 318 -1.89 -0.16 -22.16
C ALA A 318 -1.01 -1.40 -22.43
N GLY A 319 -1.00 -2.38 -21.52
CA GLY A 319 -0.24 -3.63 -21.65
C GLY A 319 1.21 -3.55 -21.15
N TYR A 320 1.61 -2.49 -20.45
CA TYR A 320 3.00 -2.30 -20.01
C TYR A 320 3.32 -2.91 -18.64
N VAL A 321 2.31 -3.11 -17.80
CA VAL A 321 2.46 -3.73 -16.48
C VAL A 321 1.35 -4.76 -16.24
N THR A 322 1.56 -5.66 -15.30
CA THR A 322 0.55 -6.61 -14.84
C THR A 322 -0.55 -5.92 -14.03
N TYR A 323 -1.65 -6.62 -13.79
CA TYR A 323 -2.82 -6.11 -13.06
C TYR A 323 -2.44 -5.56 -11.68
N PRO A 324 -2.75 -4.29 -11.36
CA PRO A 324 -2.19 -3.63 -10.19
C PRO A 324 -2.91 -3.94 -8.86
N ARG A 325 -4.05 -4.66 -8.90
CA ARG A 325 -4.78 -5.04 -7.69
C ARG A 325 -4.44 -6.48 -7.32
N THR A 326 -3.30 -6.66 -6.68
CA THR A 326 -2.79 -7.96 -6.24
C THR A 326 -2.26 -7.88 -4.81
N ASP A 327 -2.47 -8.95 -4.06
CA ASP A 327 -1.84 -9.15 -2.75
C ASP A 327 -0.57 -10.02 -2.86
N ASN A 328 -0.30 -10.58 -4.04
CA ASN A 328 0.81 -11.49 -4.29
C ASN A 328 2.16 -10.78 -4.19
N THR A 329 3.12 -11.44 -3.57
CA THR A 329 4.51 -11.00 -3.42
C THR A 329 5.52 -12.06 -3.91
N VAL A 330 5.03 -13.08 -4.62
CA VAL A 330 5.82 -14.17 -5.19
C VAL A 330 5.55 -14.20 -6.70
N TYR A 331 6.60 -14.17 -7.51
CA TYR A 331 6.42 -14.34 -8.95
C TYR A 331 6.00 -15.77 -9.28
N PRO A 332 5.14 -15.96 -10.30
CA PRO A 332 4.73 -17.30 -10.71
C PRO A 332 5.88 -18.07 -11.35
N ASP A 333 5.84 -19.41 -11.26
CA ASP A 333 6.89 -20.31 -11.74
C ASP A 333 7.15 -20.22 -13.25
N ASP A 334 6.16 -19.78 -14.02
CA ASP A 334 6.25 -19.62 -15.48
C ASP A 334 6.83 -18.26 -15.92
N LEU A 335 7.05 -17.33 -14.98
CA LEU A 335 7.78 -16.10 -15.27
C LEU A 335 9.27 -16.39 -15.40
N ASP A 336 9.83 -16.25 -16.59
CA ASP A 336 11.28 -16.24 -16.79
C ASP A 336 11.84 -14.82 -16.58
N PRO A 337 12.51 -14.53 -15.43
CA PRO A 337 13.05 -13.21 -15.17
C PRO A 337 14.15 -12.83 -16.16
N ARG A 338 14.87 -13.81 -16.74
CA ARG A 338 15.90 -13.55 -17.75
C ARG A 338 15.30 -13.06 -19.07
N GLU A 339 14.23 -13.69 -19.56
CA GLU A 339 13.52 -13.27 -20.76
C GLU A 339 12.99 -11.82 -20.62
N LEU A 340 12.44 -11.50 -19.44
CA LEU A 340 11.94 -10.14 -19.16
C LEU A 340 13.08 -9.12 -19.09
N LEU A 341 14.21 -9.45 -18.48
CA LEU A 341 15.41 -8.58 -18.47
C LEU A 341 15.96 -8.38 -19.89
N GLU A 342 15.99 -9.42 -20.74
CA GLU A 342 16.41 -9.32 -22.14
C GLU A 342 15.51 -8.37 -22.93
N SER A 343 14.20 -8.41 -22.70
CA SER A 343 13.26 -7.46 -23.31
C SER A 343 13.53 -6.02 -22.85
N LEU A 344 13.76 -5.81 -21.54
CA LEU A 344 14.06 -4.50 -20.97
C LEU A 344 15.45 -3.97 -21.39
N ALA A 345 16.40 -4.85 -21.72
CA ALA A 345 17.72 -4.48 -22.21
C ALA A 345 17.66 -3.74 -23.57
N ALA A 346 16.59 -3.92 -24.34
CA ALA A 346 16.36 -3.16 -25.58
C ALA A 346 15.98 -1.69 -25.33
N SER A 347 15.64 -1.31 -24.12
CA SER A 347 15.28 0.07 -23.75
C SER A 347 16.51 0.97 -23.63
N SER A 348 16.46 2.14 -24.23
CA SER A 348 17.50 3.17 -24.03
C SER A 348 17.56 3.72 -22.60
N ARG A 349 16.51 3.51 -21.80
CA ARG A 349 16.40 4.02 -20.42
C ARG A 349 16.82 2.99 -19.37
N PHE A 350 16.61 1.71 -19.65
CA PHE A 350 16.79 0.61 -18.71
C PHE A 350 17.88 -0.38 -19.16
N GLY A 351 18.38 -0.24 -20.37
CA GLY A 351 19.23 -1.24 -21.02
C GLY A 351 20.54 -1.52 -20.28
N ASP A 352 21.21 -0.51 -19.76
CA ASP A 352 22.47 -0.66 -19.03
C ASP A 352 22.25 -1.46 -17.73
N ASP A 353 21.20 -1.12 -16.97
CA ASP A 353 20.84 -1.79 -15.71
C ASP A 353 20.41 -3.24 -15.97
N ALA A 354 19.53 -3.46 -16.95
CA ALA A 354 19.09 -4.80 -17.33
C ALA A 354 20.24 -5.69 -17.80
N THR A 355 21.16 -5.16 -18.62
CA THR A 355 22.35 -5.87 -19.09
C THR A 355 23.25 -6.25 -17.94
N SER A 356 23.46 -5.36 -16.97
CA SER A 356 24.26 -5.65 -15.78
C SER A 356 23.70 -6.79 -14.93
N LEU A 357 22.36 -6.90 -14.85
CA LEU A 357 21.70 -8.00 -14.14
C LEU A 357 21.80 -9.33 -14.91
N LEU A 358 21.79 -9.28 -16.25
CA LEU A 358 21.95 -10.47 -17.10
C LEU A 358 23.34 -11.09 -17.03
N ASP A 359 24.37 -10.37 -16.55
CA ASP A 359 25.70 -10.90 -16.33
C ASP A 359 25.75 -11.96 -15.20
N ALA A 360 24.71 -12.04 -14.36
CA ALA A 360 24.61 -13.07 -13.33
C ALA A 360 24.38 -14.46 -13.95
N GLU A 361 25.08 -15.48 -13.41
CA GLU A 361 24.94 -16.88 -13.87
C GLU A 361 23.52 -17.41 -13.61
N THR A 362 22.96 -17.09 -12.44
CA THR A 362 21.58 -17.40 -12.05
C THR A 362 20.88 -16.14 -11.58
N ILE A 363 19.60 -16.00 -11.93
CA ILE A 363 18.75 -14.90 -11.52
C ILE A 363 17.58 -15.50 -10.74
N GLU A 364 17.62 -15.31 -9.42
CA GLU A 364 16.59 -15.79 -8.50
C GLU A 364 15.93 -14.57 -7.84
N PRO A 365 14.77 -14.12 -8.33
CA PRO A 365 14.09 -12.98 -7.75
C PRO A 365 13.71 -13.21 -6.28
N THR A 366 13.79 -12.16 -5.48
CA THR A 366 13.32 -12.20 -4.10
C THR A 366 11.83 -12.54 -4.05
N ALA A 367 11.44 -13.45 -3.16
CA ALA A 367 10.05 -13.78 -2.86
C ALA A 367 9.62 -13.12 -1.53
N GLY A 368 8.35 -12.75 -1.44
CA GLY A 368 7.72 -12.33 -0.19
C GLY A 368 6.98 -13.48 0.50
N ASP A 369 6.25 -13.15 1.57
CA ASP A 369 5.57 -14.14 2.41
C ASP A 369 4.15 -14.47 1.93
N LYS A 370 3.60 -13.71 0.96
CA LYS A 370 2.21 -13.83 0.52
C LYS A 370 2.14 -14.28 -0.92
N GLU A 371 1.67 -15.49 -1.11
CA GLU A 371 1.43 -16.09 -2.43
C GLU A 371 -0.09 -16.20 -2.65
N THR A 372 -0.55 -15.75 -3.81
CA THR A 372 -1.95 -15.87 -4.25
C THR A 372 -1.99 -16.37 -5.69
N THR A 373 -3.08 -17.01 -6.07
CA THR A 373 -3.25 -17.65 -7.39
C THR A 373 -4.04 -16.79 -8.38
N ASP A 374 -4.56 -15.64 -7.95
CA ASP A 374 -5.39 -14.78 -8.78
C ASP A 374 -4.55 -13.94 -9.77
N HIS A 375 -3.56 -13.22 -9.28
CA HIS A 375 -2.67 -12.40 -10.10
C HIS A 375 -1.22 -12.46 -9.63
N PRO A 376 -0.24 -12.32 -10.54
CA PRO A 376 1.15 -12.13 -10.14
C PRO A 376 1.33 -10.79 -9.40
N PRO A 377 2.49 -10.57 -8.76
CA PRO A 377 2.89 -9.24 -8.33
C PRO A 377 2.89 -8.23 -9.47
N ILE A 378 2.89 -6.94 -9.14
CA ILE A 378 2.98 -5.87 -10.14
C ILE A 378 4.40 -5.83 -10.70
N HIS A 379 4.54 -6.10 -11.99
CA HIS A 379 5.82 -6.07 -12.71
C HIS A 379 5.63 -5.63 -14.17
N PRO A 380 6.70 -5.20 -14.87
CA PRO A 380 6.61 -4.90 -16.29
C PRO A 380 6.34 -6.17 -17.12
N THR A 381 5.67 -6.03 -18.26
CA THR A 381 5.33 -7.16 -19.15
C THR A 381 6.41 -7.50 -20.17
N GLY A 382 7.39 -6.63 -20.36
CA GLY A 382 8.36 -6.72 -21.45
C GLY A 382 7.98 -5.93 -22.71
N ASP A 383 6.71 -5.54 -22.86
CA ASP A 383 6.30 -4.57 -23.89
C ASP A 383 6.84 -3.19 -23.51
N LEU A 384 7.70 -2.62 -24.36
CA LEU A 384 8.35 -1.35 -24.08
C LEU A 384 7.52 -0.18 -24.63
N PRO A 385 7.13 0.80 -23.78
CA PRO A 385 6.46 2.01 -24.26
C PRO A 385 7.39 2.85 -25.14
N ALA A 386 6.87 3.34 -26.27
CA ALA A 386 7.58 4.35 -27.05
C ALA A 386 7.78 5.63 -26.21
N ALA A 387 8.83 6.39 -26.47
CA ALA A 387 9.18 7.58 -25.68
C ALA A 387 8.05 8.62 -25.54
N SER A 388 7.15 8.68 -26.53
CA SER A 388 5.98 9.58 -26.54
C SER A 388 4.67 8.93 -26.13
N ALA A 389 4.69 7.65 -25.71
CA ALA A 389 3.48 6.89 -25.39
C ALA A 389 2.92 7.20 -24.02
N LEU A 390 3.78 7.61 -23.09
CA LEU A 390 3.43 7.85 -21.69
C LEU A 390 3.61 9.32 -21.32
N SER A 391 2.75 9.82 -20.45
CA SER A 391 2.91 11.10 -19.77
C SER A 391 4.09 11.05 -18.78
N GLU A 392 4.48 12.18 -18.22
CA GLU A 392 5.56 12.28 -17.22
C GLU A 392 5.23 11.46 -15.95
N ASP A 393 3.99 11.53 -15.47
CA ASP A 393 3.52 10.75 -14.32
C ASP A 393 3.55 9.24 -14.61
N GLU A 394 3.05 8.82 -15.78
CA GLU A 394 3.04 7.41 -16.19
C GLU A 394 4.48 6.88 -16.35
N TRP A 395 5.40 7.69 -16.91
CA TRP A 395 6.81 7.33 -16.98
C TRP A 395 7.44 7.14 -15.61
N ALA A 396 7.17 8.04 -14.66
CA ALA A 396 7.72 7.95 -13.30
C ALA A 396 7.25 6.66 -12.59
N VAL A 397 5.98 6.32 -12.74
CA VAL A 397 5.41 5.10 -12.16
C VAL A 397 5.89 3.84 -12.89
N TYR A 398 5.96 3.86 -14.21
CA TYR A 398 6.51 2.74 -14.99
C TYR A 398 7.96 2.46 -14.61
N GLU A 399 8.80 3.51 -14.51
CA GLU A 399 10.18 3.39 -14.05
C GLU A 399 10.27 2.82 -12.64
N LEU A 400 9.41 3.25 -11.71
CA LEU A 400 9.35 2.71 -10.36
C LEU A 400 9.09 1.19 -10.37
N ILE A 401 8.14 0.73 -11.21
CA ILE A 401 7.78 -0.69 -11.33
C ILE A 401 8.93 -1.49 -11.97
N VAL A 402 9.52 -0.99 -13.07
CA VAL A 402 10.69 -1.64 -13.71
C VAL A 402 11.86 -1.76 -12.73
N ARG A 403 12.20 -0.68 -12.05
CA ARG A 403 13.30 -0.67 -11.08
C ARG A 403 13.03 -1.56 -9.87
N ARG A 404 11.75 -1.71 -9.48
CA ARG A 404 11.39 -2.69 -8.45
C ARG A 404 11.65 -4.11 -8.92
N PHE A 405 11.27 -4.44 -10.14
CA PHE A 405 11.59 -5.75 -10.73
C PHE A 405 13.10 -5.98 -10.78
N PHE A 406 13.89 -5.00 -11.23
CA PHE A 406 15.36 -5.09 -11.20
C PHE A 406 15.90 -5.34 -9.79
N ALA A 407 15.37 -4.63 -8.80
CA ALA A 407 15.78 -4.81 -7.41
C ALA A 407 15.54 -6.23 -6.90
N THR A 408 14.41 -6.86 -7.29
CA THR A 408 14.13 -8.25 -6.90
C THR A 408 15.09 -9.24 -7.53
N CYS A 409 15.64 -8.93 -8.72
CA CYS A 409 16.61 -9.76 -9.45
C CYS A 409 18.08 -9.48 -9.07
N ALA A 410 18.32 -8.41 -8.33
CA ALA A 410 19.68 -7.98 -7.96
C ALA A 410 20.16 -8.69 -6.68
N PRO A 411 21.47 -8.81 -6.47
CA PRO A 411 22.01 -9.34 -5.22
C PRO A 411 21.73 -8.41 -4.04
N ALA A 412 21.80 -8.95 -2.83
CA ALA A 412 21.71 -8.18 -1.60
C ALA A 412 22.84 -7.14 -1.51
N ALA A 413 22.58 -6.04 -0.83
CA ALA A 413 23.59 -5.05 -0.52
C ALA A 413 24.37 -5.45 0.74
N GLU A 414 25.66 -5.16 0.77
CA GLU A 414 26.49 -5.41 1.94
C GLU A 414 26.95 -4.10 2.58
N TRP A 415 26.73 -3.99 3.88
CA TRP A 415 27.07 -2.85 4.70
C TRP A 415 28.08 -3.21 5.77
N GLU A 416 29.13 -2.43 5.93
CA GLU A 416 29.93 -2.43 7.15
C GLU A 416 29.27 -1.53 8.19
N ARG A 417 29.01 -2.08 9.36
CA ARG A 417 28.61 -1.34 10.55
C ARG A 417 29.79 -1.28 11.49
N LEU A 418 30.31 -0.07 11.70
CA LEU A 418 31.37 0.22 12.64
C LEU A 418 30.76 0.87 13.89
N ARG A 419 31.10 0.36 15.03
CA ARG A 419 30.79 1.00 16.30
C ARG A 419 32.11 1.24 17.04
N VAL A 420 32.29 2.47 17.50
CA VAL A 420 33.40 2.89 18.34
C VAL A 420 32.84 3.36 19.66
N VAL A 421 33.38 2.86 20.75
CA VAL A 421 33.13 3.35 22.11
C VAL A 421 34.40 3.97 22.65
N ALA A 422 34.34 5.19 23.12
CA ALA A 422 35.44 5.89 23.74
C ALA A 422 35.08 6.33 25.17
N LEU A 423 36.03 6.26 26.06
CA LEU A 423 35.92 6.71 27.45
C LEU A 423 36.63 8.06 27.57
N ALA A 424 35.88 9.07 27.94
CA ALA A 424 36.37 10.41 28.20
C ALA A 424 36.69 10.59 29.69
N ASP A 425 37.73 11.36 29.98
CA ASP A 425 38.27 11.60 31.34
C ASP A 425 37.39 12.52 32.20
N GLY A 426 36.06 12.44 32.08
CA GLY A 426 35.12 13.18 32.90
C GLY A 426 34.75 12.42 34.18
N ASP A 427 34.59 13.12 35.26
CA ASP A 427 34.11 12.54 36.53
C ASP A 427 32.59 12.37 36.52
N ALA A 428 32.13 11.21 36.10
CA ALA A 428 30.71 10.84 36.17
C ALA A 428 30.28 10.31 37.56
N THR A 429 31.19 10.27 38.54
CA THR A 429 30.85 9.79 39.90
C THR A 429 29.85 10.72 40.61
N ALA A 430 29.78 12.01 40.24
CA ALA A 430 28.76 12.95 40.67
C ALA A 430 27.32 12.47 40.39
N ILE A 431 27.11 11.62 39.35
CA ILE A 431 25.80 11.05 39.04
C ILE A 431 25.39 10.02 40.12
N ALA A 432 26.36 9.26 40.64
CA ALA A 432 26.10 8.29 41.71
C ALA A 432 25.72 8.95 43.02
N GLU A 433 26.03 10.23 43.21
CA GLU A 433 25.72 11.03 44.40
C GLU A 433 24.39 11.79 44.29
N THR A 434 23.73 11.79 43.13
CA THR A 434 22.38 12.39 42.96
C THR A 434 21.31 11.52 43.64
N ALA A 435 20.24 12.15 44.10
CA ALA A 435 19.24 11.53 45.00
C ALA A 435 18.48 10.35 44.36
N ASP A 436 18.40 10.24 43.04
CA ASP A 436 17.83 9.09 42.32
C ASP A 436 18.44 8.93 40.92
N PRO A 437 19.61 8.28 40.79
CA PRO A 437 20.23 8.03 39.49
C PRO A 437 19.38 7.18 38.54
N VAL A 438 18.39 6.46 39.10
CA VAL A 438 17.50 5.56 38.35
C VAL A 438 16.36 6.33 37.71
N ALA A 439 15.80 7.32 38.42
CA ALA A 439 14.75 8.16 37.85
C ALA A 439 15.30 9.08 36.72
N ALA A 440 16.59 9.47 36.80
CA ALA A 440 17.27 10.23 35.75
C ALA A 440 17.46 9.43 34.44
N LEU A 441 17.37 8.11 34.54
CA LEU A 441 17.62 7.17 33.46
C LEU A 441 16.41 6.29 33.23
N ARG A 442 15.24 6.86 32.98
CA ARG A 442 14.08 6.03 32.62
C ARG A 442 14.49 5.03 31.54
N ALA A 443 14.81 3.81 31.97
CA ALA A 443 14.81 2.69 31.05
C ALA A 443 13.38 2.57 30.48
N PRO A 444 13.20 2.21 29.21
CA PRO A 444 11.87 1.91 28.66
C PRO A 444 11.13 1.02 29.65
N GLU A 445 9.84 1.25 29.84
CA GLU A 445 8.94 0.54 30.78
C GLU A 445 8.99 -1.00 30.73
N GLU A 446 9.68 -1.58 29.76
CA GLU A 446 9.85 -3.03 29.52
C GLU A 446 11.09 -3.63 30.25
N ALA A 447 11.93 -2.83 30.92
CA ALA A 447 13.08 -3.37 31.63
C ALA A 447 12.70 -3.73 33.07
N ASP A 448 12.39 -5.00 33.29
CA ASP A 448 12.16 -5.60 34.61
C ASP A 448 13.46 -5.52 35.44
N GLY A 449 13.57 -4.51 36.28
CA GLY A 449 14.65 -4.32 37.25
C GLY A 449 15.30 -2.94 37.26
N THR A 450 15.69 -2.51 38.45
CA THR A 450 16.37 -1.24 38.72
C THR A 450 17.75 -1.21 38.03
N PRO A 451 18.01 -0.36 37.02
CA PRO A 451 19.33 -0.29 36.45
C PRO A 451 20.30 0.34 37.44
N SER A 452 21.44 -0.29 37.68
CA SER A 452 22.58 0.36 38.34
C SER A 452 23.57 0.83 37.26
N LEU A 453 24.22 1.96 37.52
CA LEU A 453 25.27 2.45 36.63
C LEU A 453 26.46 1.48 36.68
N ALA A 454 27.10 1.24 35.52
CA ALA A 454 28.35 0.52 35.48
C ALA A 454 29.40 1.28 36.32
N ALA A 455 30.10 0.54 37.16
CA ALA A 455 30.93 1.07 38.26
C ALA A 455 32.22 1.81 37.82
N ASP A 456 32.41 2.09 36.56
CA ASP A 456 33.64 2.61 35.98
C ASP A 456 33.71 4.14 35.84
N GLY A 457 32.69 4.87 36.28
CA GLY A 457 32.72 6.33 36.51
C GLY A 457 33.06 7.25 35.30
N GLY A 458 33.35 6.70 34.13
CA GLY A 458 33.76 7.45 32.96
C GLY A 458 32.60 7.88 32.05
N LEU A 459 32.77 9.01 31.36
CA LEU A 459 31.86 9.45 30.32
C LEU A 459 32.05 8.59 29.04
N ARG A 460 31.00 7.83 28.69
CA ARG A 460 31.04 6.97 27.51
C ARG A 460 30.48 7.69 26.30
N LEU A 461 31.27 7.70 25.23
CA LEU A 461 30.86 8.24 23.94
C LEU A 461 30.79 7.10 22.92
N LYS A 462 29.76 7.06 22.10
CA LYS A 462 29.65 6.11 20.99
C LYS A 462 29.54 6.82 19.66
N ALA A 463 30.28 6.35 18.67
CA ALA A 463 30.15 6.72 17.28
C ALA A 463 29.75 5.49 16.45
N ASN A 464 28.76 5.66 15.57
CA ASN A 464 28.27 4.60 14.71
C ASN A 464 28.54 4.96 13.25
N GLY A 465 29.40 4.15 12.61
CA GLY A 465 29.66 4.23 11.17
C GLY A 465 28.78 3.27 10.36
N LYS A 466 28.49 3.68 9.14
CA LYS A 466 27.80 2.86 8.14
C LYS A 466 28.47 3.12 6.79
N ARG A 467 29.04 2.08 6.18
CA ARG A 467 29.69 2.15 4.88
C ARG A 467 29.17 1.07 3.96
N LEU A 468 28.87 1.42 2.72
CA LEU A 468 28.43 0.49 1.70
C LEU A 468 29.63 -0.27 1.13
N LEU A 469 29.68 -1.59 1.32
CA LEU A 469 30.73 -2.46 0.80
C LEU A 469 30.42 -2.95 -0.62
N ALA A 470 29.16 -3.38 -0.82
CA ALA A 470 28.66 -3.76 -2.13
C ALA A 470 27.25 -3.16 -2.31
N PRO A 471 27.01 -2.42 -3.40
CA PRO A 471 25.73 -1.71 -3.60
C PRO A 471 24.55 -2.66 -3.78
N GLY A 472 24.76 -3.86 -4.34
CA GLY A 472 23.67 -4.80 -4.59
C GLY A 472 22.51 -4.12 -5.32
N TYR A 473 21.28 -4.38 -4.86
CA TYR A 473 20.06 -3.82 -5.46
C TYR A 473 19.97 -2.27 -5.41
N HIS A 474 20.72 -1.59 -4.55
CA HIS A 474 20.77 -0.11 -4.52
C HIS A 474 21.31 0.48 -5.83
N ALA A 475 22.12 -0.28 -6.58
CA ALA A 475 22.64 0.18 -7.88
C ALA A 475 21.52 0.41 -8.91
N VAL A 476 20.44 -0.36 -8.84
CA VAL A 476 19.33 -0.33 -9.79
C VAL A 476 18.02 0.23 -9.21
N TYR A 477 17.94 0.45 -7.89
CA TYR A 477 16.74 0.90 -7.18
C TYR A 477 17.02 2.12 -6.29
N PRO A 478 17.04 3.34 -6.85
CA PRO A 478 17.44 4.56 -6.13
C PRO A 478 16.39 5.09 -5.12
N TYR A 479 15.27 4.41 -4.96
CA TYR A 479 14.17 4.81 -4.07
C TYR A 479 14.38 4.42 -2.60
N ARG A 480 15.45 3.69 -2.30
CA ARG A 480 15.92 3.44 -0.93
C ARG A 480 17.21 4.20 -0.67
N SER A 481 17.27 4.87 0.49
CA SER A 481 18.48 5.59 0.89
C SER A 481 19.67 4.64 1.06
N SER A 482 20.76 5.00 0.44
CA SER A 482 22.09 4.39 0.59
C SER A 482 23.08 5.31 1.30
N ASP A 483 22.60 6.21 2.16
CA ASP A 483 23.44 7.18 2.86
C ASP A 483 24.47 6.47 3.74
N GLU A 484 25.70 6.91 3.62
CA GLU A 484 26.82 6.47 4.41
C GLU A 484 27.07 7.44 5.58
N ARG A 485 27.59 6.91 6.67
CA ARG A 485 28.16 7.68 7.78
C ARG A 485 29.58 7.18 7.99
N ILE A 486 30.53 7.98 7.58
CA ILE A 486 31.93 7.58 7.66
C ILE A 486 32.48 7.87 9.06
N VAL A 487 33.01 6.84 9.69
CA VAL A 487 33.78 6.91 10.91
C VAL A 487 35.21 6.41 10.56
N PRO A 488 36.24 7.17 10.87
CA PRO A 488 37.62 6.78 10.57
C PRO A 488 38.00 5.45 11.22
N ASN A 489 39.03 4.81 10.68
CA ASN A 489 39.56 3.60 11.26
C ASN A 489 40.35 3.94 12.54
N VAL A 490 39.81 3.58 13.68
CA VAL A 490 40.42 3.73 15.02
C VAL A 490 40.75 2.37 15.61
N LYS A 491 41.60 2.35 16.62
CA LYS A 491 42.01 1.13 17.35
C LYS A 491 41.75 1.32 18.84
N GLU A 492 41.49 0.22 19.53
CA GLU A 492 41.44 0.21 21.00
C GLU A 492 42.71 0.78 21.62
N GLY A 493 42.56 1.60 22.64
CA GLY A 493 43.65 2.34 23.30
C GLY A 493 44.13 3.59 22.57
N GLU A 494 43.56 3.93 21.41
CA GLU A 494 43.89 5.17 20.69
C GLU A 494 43.23 6.38 21.38
N THR A 495 43.99 7.46 21.57
CA THR A 495 43.46 8.72 22.12
C THR A 495 42.89 9.57 21.00
N LEU A 496 41.69 10.08 21.20
CA LEU A 496 40.96 10.98 20.30
C LEU A 496 40.71 12.30 21.03
N ALA A 497 40.80 13.41 20.31
CA ALA A 497 40.35 14.70 20.83
C ALA A 497 38.82 14.73 20.88
N VAL A 498 38.28 15.40 21.88
CA VAL A 498 36.84 15.64 22.05
C VAL A 498 36.57 17.10 21.76
N GLU A 499 35.73 17.37 20.77
CA GLU A 499 35.44 18.70 20.25
C GLU A 499 33.90 18.91 20.19
N ASP A 500 33.48 20.16 20.07
CA ASP A 500 32.07 20.54 19.85
C ASP A 500 31.06 19.90 20.83
N GLN A 501 31.50 19.82 22.12
CA GLN A 501 30.61 19.26 23.16
C GLN A 501 29.38 20.15 23.32
N HIS A 502 28.20 19.55 23.23
CA HIS A 502 26.95 20.24 23.44
C HIS A 502 25.87 19.36 24.04
N THR A 503 24.98 19.97 24.77
CA THR A 503 23.79 19.34 25.33
C THR A 503 22.57 19.93 24.67
N ALA A 504 21.75 19.06 24.09
CA ALA A 504 20.49 19.44 23.45
C ALA A 504 19.32 19.09 24.37
N ALA A 505 18.58 20.10 24.84
CA ALA A 505 17.29 19.92 25.46
C ALA A 505 16.26 19.59 24.39
N LYS A 506 15.52 18.52 24.57
CA LYS A 506 14.52 18.01 23.64
C LYS A 506 13.25 17.63 24.41
N GLU A 507 12.18 17.46 23.68
CA GLU A 507 10.91 16.92 24.21
C GLU A 507 10.50 15.69 23.40
N THR A 508 9.86 14.76 24.07
CA THR A 508 9.21 13.63 23.38
C THR A 508 8.14 14.17 22.43
N GLN A 509 7.98 13.49 21.31
CA GLN A 509 7.03 13.91 20.28
C GLN A 509 5.81 12.97 20.28
N PRO A 510 4.61 13.50 20.03
CA PRO A 510 3.42 12.68 19.87
C PRO A 510 3.58 11.69 18.70
N PRO A 511 2.78 10.63 18.65
CA PRO A 511 2.79 9.74 17.51
C PRO A 511 2.48 10.51 16.23
N ARG A 512 3.16 10.17 15.13
CA ARG A 512 2.91 10.83 13.84
C ARG A 512 1.54 10.44 13.30
N ARG A 513 0.87 11.39 12.64
CA ARG A 513 -0.32 11.08 11.84
C ARG A 513 0.02 10.03 10.79
N TYR A 514 -0.96 9.22 10.45
CA TYR A 514 -0.83 8.32 9.31
C TYR A 514 -0.77 9.15 8.02
N GLY A 515 0.29 9.01 7.22
CA GLY A 515 0.24 9.38 5.81
C GLY A 515 -0.66 8.40 5.05
N GLN A 516 -1.10 8.76 3.84
CA GLN A 516 -2.03 7.92 3.07
C GLN A 516 -1.55 6.48 2.93
N SER A 517 -0.28 6.29 2.56
CA SER A 517 0.32 4.96 2.40
C SER A 517 0.34 4.16 3.71
N ARG A 518 0.71 4.81 4.83
CA ARG A 518 0.73 4.14 6.14
C ARG A 518 -0.68 3.79 6.61
N LEU A 519 -1.67 4.63 6.31
CA LEU A 519 -3.06 4.33 6.63
C LEU A 519 -3.56 3.09 5.87
N ILE A 520 -3.19 2.95 4.60
CA ILE A 520 -3.53 1.76 3.81
C ILE A 520 -2.87 0.50 4.38
N GLU A 521 -1.61 0.58 4.84
CA GLU A 521 -0.94 -0.52 5.55
C GLU A 521 -1.67 -0.90 6.86
N GLU A 522 -2.09 0.08 7.65
CA GLU A 522 -2.87 -0.16 8.87
C GLU A 522 -4.24 -0.78 8.58
N MET A 523 -4.92 -0.32 7.52
CA MET A 523 -6.17 -0.94 7.06
C MET A 523 -5.95 -2.40 6.66
N GLU A 524 -4.87 -2.70 5.94
CA GLU A 524 -4.52 -4.07 5.55
C GLU A 524 -4.23 -4.95 6.76
N ALA A 525 -3.38 -4.50 7.67
CA ALA A 525 -3.01 -5.23 8.87
C ALA A 525 -4.21 -5.57 9.77
N ARG A 526 -5.27 -4.74 9.73
CA ARG A 526 -6.50 -4.91 10.51
C ARG A 526 -7.63 -5.59 9.72
N GLY A 527 -7.39 -5.97 8.47
CA GLY A 527 -8.41 -6.57 7.60
C GLY A 527 -9.54 -5.60 7.21
N VAL A 528 -9.30 -4.29 7.22
CA VAL A 528 -10.29 -3.27 6.85
C VAL A 528 -10.19 -3.00 5.35
N GLY A 529 -11.21 -3.41 4.60
CA GLY A 529 -11.27 -3.28 3.15
C GLY A 529 -10.31 -4.21 2.41
N THR A 530 -10.33 -4.14 1.09
CA THR A 530 -9.54 -4.99 0.19
C THR A 530 -8.52 -4.17 -0.60
N LYS A 531 -7.57 -4.86 -1.26
CA LYS A 531 -6.64 -4.28 -2.24
C LYS A 531 -7.34 -3.36 -3.26
N ALA A 532 -8.56 -3.69 -3.67
CA ALA A 532 -9.35 -2.91 -4.63
C ALA A 532 -10.05 -1.67 -4.05
N THR A 533 -10.18 -1.56 -2.72
CA THR A 533 -11.08 -0.56 -2.12
C THR A 533 -10.47 0.39 -1.12
N ARG A 534 -9.32 0.07 -0.53
CA ARG A 534 -8.70 0.91 0.51
C ARG A 534 -8.42 2.33 0.01
N HIS A 535 -7.80 2.48 -1.16
CA HIS A 535 -7.49 3.78 -1.76
C HIS A 535 -8.77 4.59 -2.10
N ARG A 536 -9.81 3.93 -2.65
CA ARG A 536 -11.10 4.56 -2.94
C ARG A 536 -11.84 4.98 -1.66
N THR A 537 -11.70 4.21 -0.57
CA THR A 537 -12.28 4.57 0.72
C THR A 537 -11.64 5.84 1.26
N LEU A 538 -10.33 5.95 1.17
CA LEU A 538 -9.61 7.14 1.59
C LEU A 538 -10.04 8.38 0.76
N GLU A 539 -10.13 8.26 -0.55
CA GLU A 539 -10.62 9.33 -1.42
C GLU A 539 -12.02 9.79 -1.02
N LYS A 540 -12.96 8.85 -0.77
CA LYS A 540 -14.31 9.18 -0.29
C LYS A 540 -14.32 9.94 1.03
N LEU A 541 -13.35 9.70 1.93
CA LEU A 541 -13.24 10.48 3.18
C LEU A 541 -12.89 11.94 2.89
N TYR A 542 -12.02 12.20 1.91
CA TYR A 542 -11.71 13.57 1.46
C TYR A 542 -12.91 14.22 0.76
N ASP A 543 -13.53 13.54 -0.20
CA ASP A 543 -14.68 14.06 -0.97
C ASP A 543 -15.86 14.42 -0.08
N ARG A 544 -16.06 13.67 1.01
CA ARG A 544 -17.12 13.92 1.99
C ARG A 544 -16.74 14.95 3.05
N GLY A 545 -15.52 15.48 3.01
CA GLY A 545 -15.05 16.48 3.98
C GLY A 545 -14.88 15.92 5.40
N TYR A 546 -14.69 14.61 5.54
CA TYR A 546 -14.34 14.00 6.84
C TYR A 546 -12.88 14.19 7.19
N VAL A 547 -12.00 14.21 6.19
CA VAL A 547 -10.59 14.45 6.37
C VAL A 547 -10.10 15.58 5.47
N GLU A 548 -9.04 16.23 5.90
CA GLU A 548 -8.37 17.31 5.18
C GLU A 548 -6.86 17.11 5.25
N SER A 549 -6.11 17.79 4.41
CA SER A 549 -4.64 17.81 4.36
C SER A 549 -3.98 16.43 4.07
N ASP A 550 -2.67 16.45 3.85
CA ASP A 550 -1.81 15.29 3.78
C ASP A 550 -0.60 15.53 4.71
N PRO A 551 -0.40 14.71 5.75
CA PRO A 551 -1.18 13.52 6.13
C PRO A 551 -2.64 13.81 6.52
N PRO A 552 -3.57 12.83 6.34
CA PRO A 552 -4.99 12.96 6.67
C PRO A 552 -5.22 13.43 8.11
N ARG A 553 -6.02 14.48 8.27
CA ARG A 553 -6.43 15.03 9.55
C ARG A 553 -7.96 15.02 9.63
N PRO A 554 -8.57 14.57 10.74
CA PRO A 554 -10.01 14.54 10.86
C PRO A 554 -10.57 15.96 11.03
N THR A 555 -11.71 16.23 10.39
CA THR A 555 -12.50 17.45 10.60
C THR A 555 -13.39 17.29 11.83
N ARG A 556 -13.99 18.39 12.30
CA ARG A 556 -14.99 18.35 13.39
C ARG A 556 -16.18 17.46 13.06
N LEU A 557 -16.56 17.39 11.78
CA LEU A 557 -17.61 16.49 11.31
C LEU A 557 -17.21 15.03 11.54
N ALA A 558 -15.99 14.66 11.18
CA ALA A 558 -15.45 13.32 11.40
C ALA A 558 -15.48 12.90 12.86
N GLU A 559 -15.00 13.80 13.75
CA GLU A 559 -14.98 13.54 15.20
C GLU A 559 -16.39 13.31 15.74
N ALA A 560 -17.36 14.16 15.35
CA ALA A 560 -18.74 14.03 15.76
C ALA A 560 -19.41 12.73 15.24
N VAL A 561 -19.09 12.32 14.01
CA VAL A 561 -19.63 11.08 13.42
C VAL A 561 -19.07 9.86 14.15
N VAL A 562 -17.76 9.83 14.42
CA VAL A 562 -17.13 8.71 15.16
C VAL A 562 -17.67 8.66 16.59
N GLU A 563 -17.78 9.80 17.31
CA GLU A 563 -18.33 9.86 18.67
C GLU A 563 -19.78 9.36 18.72
N ALA A 564 -20.61 9.79 17.75
CA ALA A 564 -21.99 9.30 17.65
C ALA A 564 -22.03 7.80 17.40
N ALA A 565 -21.22 7.29 16.48
CA ALA A 565 -21.15 5.87 16.17
C ALA A 565 -20.67 5.02 17.37
N GLU A 566 -19.67 5.49 18.09
CA GLU A 566 -19.18 4.84 19.33
C GLU A 566 -20.26 4.82 20.43
N GLY A 567 -21.09 5.86 20.52
CA GLY A 567 -22.15 5.95 21.52
C GLY A 567 -23.38 5.09 21.25
N PHE A 568 -23.76 4.91 19.99
CA PHE A 568 -25.01 4.24 19.62
C PHE A 568 -24.79 2.89 18.92
N ALA A 569 -23.67 2.68 18.27
CA ALA A 569 -23.44 1.52 17.42
C ALA A 569 -21.92 1.23 17.29
N ALA A 570 -21.25 1.02 18.41
CA ALA A 570 -19.79 0.79 18.45
C ALA A 570 -19.32 -0.33 17.49
N HIS A 571 -20.16 -1.35 17.28
CA HIS A 571 -19.87 -2.43 16.33
C HIS A 571 -19.81 -1.95 14.87
N VAL A 572 -20.48 -0.87 14.52
CA VAL A 572 -20.53 -0.32 13.16
C VAL A 572 -19.21 0.28 12.70
N VAL A 573 -18.45 0.85 13.61
CA VAL A 573 -17.10 1.37 13.37
C VAL A 573 -16.02 0.38 13.81
N SER A 574 -16.40 -0.88 14.07
CA SER A 574 -15.50 -1.94 14.48
C SER A 574 -14.70 -2.48 13.28
N GLU A 575 -13.39 -2.48 13.42
CA GLU A 575 -12.46 -3.13 12.49
C GLU A 575 -12.75 -4.64 12.40
N GLU A 576 -13.02 -5.27 13.55
CA GLU A 576 -13.22 -6.69 13.68
C GLU A 576 -14.45 -7.20 12.91
N MET A 577 -15.58 -6.46 12.96
CA MET A 577 -16.75 -6.81 12.18
C MET A 577 -16.48 -6.69 10.67
N THR A 578 -15.83 -5.62 10.25
CA THR A 578 -15.46 -5.44 8.83
C THR A 578 -14.55 -6.55 8.35
N ALA A 579 -13.55 -6.90 9.14
CA ALA A 579 -12.65 -8.01 8.84
C ALA A 579 -13.39 -9.37 8.79
N GLN A 580 -14.38 -9.59 9.67
CA GLN A 580 -15.19 -10.81 9.63
C GLN A 580 -16.01 -10.90 8.35
N LEU A 581 -16.68 -9.83 7.95
CA LEU A 581 -17.44 -9.80 6.69
C LEU A 581 -16.53 -10.02 5.46
N GLU A 582 -15.31 -9.49 5.46
CA GLU A 582 -14.37 -9.78 4.37
C GLU A 582 -13.96 -11.27 4.33
N ARG A 583 -13.77 -11.92 5.50
CA ARG A 583 -13.54 -13.38 5.56
C ARG A 583 -14.75 -14.18 5.06
N ASP A 584 -15.96 -13.76 5.43
CA ASP A 584 -17.17 -14.42 4.97
C ASP A 584 -17.34 -14.32 3.44
N MET A 585 -17.04 -13.16 2.86
CA MET A 585 -17.02 -13.00 1.40
C MET A 585 -15.90 -13.80 0.72
N GLN A 586 -14.76 -14.00 1.36
CA GLN A 586 -13.73 -14.91 0.88
C GLN A 586 -14.19 -16.38 0.90
N ALA A 587 -14.90 -16.77 1.96
CA ALA A 587 -15.49 -18.11 2.06
C ALA A 587 -16.57 -18.36 0.98
N ILE A 588 -17.37 -17.34 0.61
CA ILE A 588 -18.29 -17.44 -0.54
C ILE A 588 -17.49 -17.64 -1.84
N ALA A 589 -16.47 -16.84 -2.08
CA ALA A 589 -15.64 -16.95 -3.28
C ALA A 589 -14.89 -18.29 -3.40
N ALA A 590 -14.62 -18.96 -2.27
CA ALA A 590 -14.04 -20.30 -2.23
C ALA A 590 -15.08 -21.43 -2.33
N GLY A 591 -16.38 -21.11 -2.44
CA GLY A 591 -17.46 -22.11 -2.43
C GLY A 591 -17.68 -22.80 -1.08
N GLU A 592 -17.10 -22.26 0.01
CA GLU A 592 -17.19 -22.82 1.36
C GLU A 592 -18.44 -22.35 2.12
N LYS A 593 -19.05 -21.23 1.68
CA LYS A 593 -20.20 -20.59 2.31
C LYS A 593 -21.21 -20.15 1.25
N GLY A 594 -22.49 -20.34 1.54
CA GLY A 594 -23.55 -19.86 0.65
C GLY A 594 -23.78 -18.35 0.75
N TYR A 595 -24.22 -17.73 -0.35
CA TYR A 595 -24.60 -16.30 -0.38
C TYR A 595 -25.61 -15.93 0.72
N ASP A 596 -26.64 -16.77 0.92
CA ASP A 596 -27.73 -16.53 1.90
C ASP A 596 -27.30 -16.75 3.37
N GLU A 597 -26.08 -17.21 3.61
CA GLU A 597 -25.54 -17.47 4.96
C GLU A 597 -24.81 -16.25 5.54
N VAL A 598 -24.55 -15.23 4.75
CA VAL A 598 -23.87 -13.99 5.11
C VAL A 598 -24.84 -12.82 5.09
#